data_9d40339c8dfa98ce3d65ba334830a912
#
_entry.id   9d40339c8dfa98ce3d65ba334830a912
#
_cell.length_a   1.000
_cell.length_b   1.000
_cell.length_c   1.000
_cell.angle_alpha   90.00
_cell.angle_beta   90.00
_cell.angle_gamma   90.00
#
_symmetry.space_group_name_H-M   'P 1'
#
loop_
_entity.id
_entity.type
_entity.pdbx_description
1 polymer ?
#
loop_
_entity_poly.entity_id
_entity_poly.type
_entity_poly.pdbx_seq_one_letter_code
_entity_poly.pdbx_strand_id
1 'polypeptide(L)'
;MTGRTPAERYLAQKMAPRGNCYVYVLELEDRRFAVGHTECLSQRMHDHWRGDGSAWTKKYASLRVLDTFRTTIDNALGLEEAKTMELKLKYGWNSTRGGTWNAPHDHAPPRWFKERPELDRPSPRGSGDEADCPL
;
A
#
# COMPACT_ATOMS: atom_id res chain seq x y z
N MET A 1 -4.42 -28.88 -7.58
CA MET A 1 -4.39 -29.02 -8.50
C MET A 1 -3.20 -29.14 -9.03
N THR A 2 -2.72 -30.09 -8.88
CA THR A 2 -1.55 -30.36 -9.41
C THR A 2 -1.68 -30.15 -10.79
N GLY A 3 -0.87 -30.12 -11.49
CA GLY A 3 -0.95 -30.00 -12.90
C GLY A 3 -1.09 -28.59 -13.34
N ARG A 4 -1.33 -27.65 -12.50
CA ARG A 4 -1.45 -26.31 -12.96
C ARG A 4 -0.13 -25.74 -13.30
N THR A 5 -0.08 -25.00 -14.37
CA THR A 5 1.12 -24.28 -14.73
C THR A 5 1.23 -23.07 -13.81
N PRO A 6 2.37 -22.44 -13.76
CA PRO A 6 2.50 -21.25 -12.96
C PRO A 6 1.52 -20.17 -13.36
N ALA A 7 1.26 -20.05 -14.66
CA ALA A 7 0.32 -19.04 -15.11
C ALA A 7 -1.07 -19.36 -14.62
N GLU A 8 -1.44 -20.62 -14.68
CA GLU A 8 -2.75 -21.00 -14.22
C GLU A 8 -2.87 -20.79 -12.72
N ARG A 9 -1.84 -21.03 -11.99
CA ARG A 9 -1.91 -20.82 -10.58
C ARG A 9 -2.05 -19.36 -10.28
N TYR A 10 -1.37 -18.52 -11.02
CA TYR A 10 -1.46 -17.09 -10.81
C TYR A 10 -2.88 -16.63 -11.08
N LEU A 11 -3.47 -17.08 -12.17
CA LEU A 11 -4.82 -16.68 -12.46
C LEU A 11 -5.81 -17.19 -11.43
N ALA A 12 -5.63 -18.42 -11.00
CA ALA A 12 -6.52 -18.97 -10.00
C ALA A 12 -6.44 -18.18 -8.73
N GLN A 13 -5.24 -17.77 -8.36
CA GLN A 13 -5.09 -17.00 -7.16
C GLN A 13 -5.75 -15.65 -7.29
N LYS A 14 -5.63 -15.01 -8.42
CA LYS A 14 -6.27 -13.74 -8.60
C LYS A 14 -7.75 -13.82 -8.59
N MET A 15 -8.31 -14.89 -9.08
CA MET A 15 -9.74 -14.96 -9.18
C MET A 15 -10.39 -15.84 -8.15
N ALA A 16 -9.63 -16.51 -7.35
CA ALA A 16 -10.22 -17.44 -6.41
C ALA A 16 -10.82 -16.71 -5.23
N PRO A 17 -11.80 -17.28 -4.64
CA PRO A 17 -12.42 -16.67 -3.48
C PRO A 17 -11.44 -16.40 -2.36
N ARG A 18 -10.44 -17.24 -2.21
CA ARG A 18 -9.54 -16.98 -1.13
C ARG A 18 -8.69 -15.76 -1.43
N GLY A 19 -8.74 -15.25 -2.60
CA GLY A 19 -8.05 -14.01 -2.89
C GLY A 19 -8.97 -12.85 -2.72
N ASN A 20 -9.80 -12.87 -1.71
CA ASN A 20 -10.71 -11.81 -1.48
C ASN A 20 -10.22 -10.67 -0.66
N CYS A 21 -9.00 -10.59 -0.32
CA CYS A 21 -8.48 -9.47 0.42
C CYS A 21 -7.85 -8.50 -0.57
N TYR A 22 -8.01 -7.23 -0.35
CA TYR A 22 -7.45 -6.22 -1.25
C TYR A 22 -6.54 -5.30 -0.47
N VAL A 23 -5.40 -4.99 -1.07
CA VAL A 23 -4.53 -3.94 -0.53
C VAL A 23 -4.78 -2.75 -1.42
N TYR A 24 -5.00 -1.59 -0.83
CA TYR A 24 -5.32 -0.41 -1.59
C TYR A 24 -4.37 0.73 -1.23
N VAL A 25 -4.17 1.62 -2.17
CA VAL A 25 -3.33 2.79 -1.97
C VAL A 25 -4.19 4.00 -2.26
N LEU A 26 -4.29 4.90 -1.29
CA LEU A 26 -5.07 6.11 -1.44
C LEU A 26 -4.17 7.32 -1.49
N GLU A 27 -4.51 8.26 -2.33
CA GLU A 27 -3.86 9.55 -2.32
C GLU A 27 -4.71 10.47 -1.44
N LEU A 28 -4.06 11.16 -0.54
CA LEU A 28 -4.73 12.02 0.41
C LEU A 28 -4.30 13.47 0.16
N GLU A 29 -4.92 14.38 0.86
CA GLU A 29 -4.53 15.77 0.80
C GLU A 29 -3.10 15.94 1.23
N ASP A 30 -2.49 17.03 0.82
CA ASP A 30 -1.17 17.42 1.29
C ASP A 30 -0.09 16.42 0.91
N ARG A 31 -0.26 15.77 -0.24
CA ARG A 31 0.72 14.81 -0.74
C ARG A 31 0.98 13.68 0.24
N ARG A 32 -0.05 13.23 0.89
CA ARG A 32 0.07 12.11 1.80
C ARG A 32 -0.62 10.91 1.17
N PHE A 33 -0.31 9.73 1.69
CA PHE A 33 -0.85 8.50 1.16
C PHE A 33 -1.23 7.57 2.29
N ALA A 34 -2.18 6.69 2.02
CA ALA A 34 -2.57 5.67 2.97
C ALA A 34 -2.59 4.34 2.25
N VAL A 35 -2.05 3.32 2.90
CA VAL A 35 -2.10 1.98 2.35
C VAL A 35 -2.81 1.13 3.38
N GLY A 36 -3.74 0.32 2.94
CA GLY A 36 -4.47 -0.54 3.87
C GLY A 36 -4.92 -1.79 3.19
N HIS A 37 -5.58 -2.67 3.93
CA HIS A 37 -6.14 -3.86 3.32
C HIS A 37 -7.52 -4.10 3.88
N THR A 38 -8.37 -4.76 3.12
CA THR A 38 -9.73 -5.03 3.53
C THR A 38 -10.28 -6.18 2.72
N GLU A 39 -11.22 -6.89 3.30
CA GLU A 39 -11.91 -7.92 2.57
C GLU A 39 -13.14 -7.35 1.88
N CYS A 40 -13.54 -6.15 2.19
CA CYS A 40 -14.66 -5.51 1.54
C CYS A 40 -14.25 -4.14 1.05
N LEU A 41 -13.77 -4.10 -0.17
CA LEU A 41 -13.17 -2.88 -0.69
C LEU A 41 -14.17 -1.73 -0.78
N SER A 42 -15.38 -2.00 -1.27
CA SER A 42 -16.32 -0.91 -1.43
C SER A 42 -16.71 -0.29 -0.10
N GLN A 43 -16.90 -1.10 0.93
CA GLN A 43 -17.26 -0.57 2.22
C GLN A 43 -16.11 0.24 2.81
N ARG A 44 -14.90 -0.24 2.62
CA ARG A 44 -13.74 0.46 3.17
C ARG A 44 -13.52 1.80 2.47
N MET A 45 -13.74 1.83 1.16
CA MET A 45 -13.61 3.09 0.43
C MET A 45 -14.66 4.07 0.90
N HIS A 46 -15.87 3.58 1.15
CA HIS A 46 -16.93 4.43 1.64
C HIS A 46 -16.55 5.02 3.01
N ASP A 47 -15.98 4.19 3.88
CA ASP A 47 -15.56 4.66 5.19
C ASP A 47 -14.50 5.74 5.07
N HIS A 48 -13.53 5.54 4.21
CA HIS A 48 -12.46 6.53 4.06
C HIS A 48 -13.03 7.85 3.50
N TRP A 49 -13.96 7.76 2.54
CA TRP A 49 -14.48 8.99 1.99
C TRP A 49 -15.36 9.74 2.96
N ARG A 50 -15.97 9.04 3.89
CA ARG A 50 -16.75 9.71 4.90
C ARG A 50 -15.89 10.20 6.06
N GLY A 51 -14.62 9.90 6.05
CA GLY A 51 -13.77 10.31 7.16
C GLY A 51 -13.81 9.37 8.34
N ASP A 52 -14.37 8.17 8.14
CA ASP A 52 -14.46 7.22 9.24
C ASP A 52 -13.39 6.15 9.16
N GLY A 53 -12.39 6.35 8.33
CA GLY A 53 -11.33 5.36 8.19
C GLY A 53 -10.34 5.46 9.32
N SER A 54 -9.06 5.42 8.98
CA SER A 54 -8.04 5.47 10.01
C SER A 54 -7.85 6.90 10.51
N ALA A 55 -7.13 7.04 11.59
CA ALA A 55 -6.83 8.37 12.09
C ALA A 55 -6.06 9.19 11.06
N TRP A 56 -5.24 8.53 10.27
CA TRP A 56 -4.44 9.22 9.24
C TRP A 56 -5.37 9.78 8.16
N THR A 57 -6.36 9.00 7.72
CA THR A 57 -7.25 9.48 6.67
C THR A 57 -8.30 10.43 7.22
N LYS A 58 -8.44 10.51 8.53
CA LYS A 58 -9.28 11.54 9.09
C LYS A 58 -8.54 12.85 9.08
N LYS A 59 -7.23 12.80 9.24
CA LYS A 59 -6.43 14.00 9.29
C LYS A 59 -6.18 14.54 7.88
N TYR A 60 -5.97 13.66 6.93
CA TYR A 60 -5.75 14.08 5.56
C TYR A 60 -6.83 13.42 4.70
N ALA A 61 -7.71 14.21 4.14
CA ALA A 61 -8.86 13.67 3.44
C ALA A 61 -8.46 12.85 2.22
N SER A 62 -9.21 11.82 1.95
CA SER A 62 -8.94 10.95 0.81
C SER A 62 -9.33 11.63 -0.47
N LEU A 63 -8.44 11.65 -1.44
CA LEU A 63 -8.70 12.25 -2.72
C LEU A 63 -9.05 11.24 -3.79
N ARG A 64 -8.33 10.16 -3.86
CA ARG A 64 -8.63 9.12 -4.86
C ARG A 64 -7.89 7.84 -4.57
N VAL A 65 -8.34 6.78 -5.20
CA VAL A 65 -7.68 5.50 -5.08
C VAL A 65 -6.62 5.45 -6.17
N LEU A 66 -5.38 5.25 -5.78
CA LEU A 66 -4.31 5.15 -6.75
C LEU A 66 -4.17 3.74 -7.28
N ASP A 67 -4.35 2.76 -6.44
CA ASP A 67 -4.15 1.38 -6.88
C ASP A 67 -4.82 0.41 -5.93
N THR A 68 -5.14 -0.77 -6.43
CA THR A 68 -5.64 -1.84 -5.59
C THR A 68 -5.02 -3.14 -6.06
N PHE A 69 -4.76 -4.02 -5.11
CA PHE A 69 -4.16 -5.31 -5.42
C PHE A 69 -4.95 -6.39 -4.71
N ARG A 70 -5.38 -7.38 -5.46
CA ARG A 70 -6.11 -8.48 -4.86
C ARG A 70 -5.14 -9.51 -4.32
N THR A 71 -5.37 -9.98 -3.12
CA THR A 71 -4.44 -10.90 -2.49
C THR A 71 -5.20 -11.76 -1.50
N THR A 72 -4.51 -12.57 -0.73
CA THR A 72 -5.13 -13.37 0.32
C THR A 72 -4.92 -12.65 1.63
N ILE A 73 -5.72 -13.04 2.62
CA ILE A 73 -5.59 -12.43 3.92
C ILE A 73 -4.22 -12.72 4.52
N ASP A 74 -3.65 -13.87 4.18
CA ASP A 74 -2.34 -14.22 4.73
C ASP A 74 -1.24 -13.33 4.19
N ASN A 75 -1.38 -12.85 2.99
CA ASN A 75 -0.35 -12.04 2.37
C ASN A 75 -0.63 -10.54 2.46
N ALA A 76 -1.81 -10.19 2.91
CA ALA A 76 -2.21 -8.79 2.86
C ALA A 76 -1.32 -7.86 3.66
N LEU A 77 -0.98 -8.24 4.89
CA LEU A 77 -0.19 -7.33 5.70
C LEU A 77 1.20 -7.13 5.12
N GLY A 78 1.81 -8.21 4.64
CA GLY A 78 3.13 -8.07 4.04
C GLY A 78 3.11 -7.18 2.81
N LEU A 79 2.07 -7.31 1.98
CA LEU A 79 1.96 -6.48 0.80
C LEU A 79 1.68 -5.03 1.20
N GLU A 80 0.84 -4.85 2.20
CA GLU A 80 0.55 -3.51 2.67
C GLU A 80 1.83 -2.84 3.17
N GLU A 81 2.63 -3.55 3.93
CA GLU A 81 3.87 -2.98 4.44
C GLU A 81 4.86 -2.69 3.32
N ALA A 82 4.93 -3.56 2.33
CA ALA A 82 5.84 -3.33 1.22
C ALA A 82 5.44 -2.09 0.44
N LYS A 83 4.13 -1.92 0.19
CA LYS A 83 3.69 -0.75 -0.53
C LYS A 83 3.87 0.51 0.29
N THR A 84 3.66 0.43 1.59
CA THR A 84 3.86 1.58 2.45
C THR A 84 5.31 2.02 2.41
N MET A 85 6.24 1.07 2.50
CA MET A 85 7.65 1.42 2.50
C MET A 85 8.06 1.96 1.13
N GLU A 86 7.51 1.40 0.06
CA GLU A 86 7.83 1.88 -1.26
C GLU A 86 7.47 3.37 -1.38
N LEU A 87 6.32 3.76 -0.87
CA LEU A 87 5.91 5.15 -0.93
C LEU A 87 6.71 6.04 0.02
N LYS A 88 7.07 5.51 1.19
CA LYS A 88 7.89 6.27 2.11
C LYS A 88 9.26 6.55 1.52
N LEU A 89 9.81 5.60 0.80
CA LEU A 89 11.12 5.79 0.19
C LEU A 89 11.04 6.80 -0.94
N LYS A 90 9.91 6.85 -1.61
CA LYS A 90 9.77 7.75 -2.72
C LYS A 90 9.36 9.16 -2.30
N TYR A 91 8.53 9.29 -1.29
CA TYR A 91 7.97 10.58 -0.92
C TYR A 91 8.31 11.03 0.50
N GLY A 92 9.02 10.25 1.26
CA GLY A 92 9.43 10.65 2.61
C GLY A 92 8.75 9.83 3.68
N TRP A 93 9.37 9.79 4.83
CA TRP A 93 8.90 8.95 5.92
C TRP A 93 7.47 9.28 6.36
N ASN A 94 7.16 10.56 6.45
CA ASN A 94 5.84 10.96 6.93
C ASN A 94 4.83 11.11 5.82
N SER A 95 5.15 10.68 4.60
CA SER A 95 4.20 10.80 3.51
C SER A 95 3.13 9.75 3.57
N THR A 96 3.41 8.60 4.16
CA THR A 96 2.56 7.45 4.03
C THR A 96 2.40 6.71 5.34
N ARG A 97 1.23 6.21 5.56
CA ARG A 97 0.97 5.35 6.71
C ARG A 97 0.28 4.08 6.21
N GLY A 98 0.59 2.97 6.84
CA GLY A 98 0.00 1.71 6.48
C GLY A 98 0.72 0.60 7.21
N GLY A 99 0.13 -0.57 7.26
CA GLY A 99 0.75 -1.71 7.92
C GLY A 99 1.05 -1.39 9.35
N THR A 100 2.26 -1.67 9.77
CA THR A 100 2.65 -1.39 11.14
C THR A 100 3.05 0.07 11.33
N TRP A 101 3.14 0.85 10.26
CA TRP A 101 3.52 2.26 10.37
C TRP A 101 2.25 3.08 10.28
N ASN A 102 1.52 3.15 11.38
CA ASN A 102 0.22 3.79 11.34
C ASN A 102 0.04 4.93 12.32
N ALA A 103 1.11 5.55 12.74
CA ALA A 103 1.00 6.69 13.64
C ALA A 103 0.25 7.82 12.95
N PRO A 104 -0.68 8.46 13.64
CA PRO A 104 -1.50 9.48 13.00
C PRO A 104 -0.84 10.85 12.90
N HIS A 105 0.37 10.99 13.38
CA HIS A 105 1.06 12.27 13.35
C HIS A 105 2.46 12.09 12.82
N ASP A 106 3.06 13.17 12.41
CA ASP A 106 4.42 13.12 11.90
C ASP A 106 5.40 12.85 13.03
N HIS A 107 6.44 12.17 12.72
CA HIS A 107 7.48 11.91 13.69
C HIS A 107 8.78 11.60 12.96
N ALA A 108 9.87 11.59 13.68
CA ALA A 108 11.17 11.38 13.06
C ALA A 108 11.28 9.96 12.55
N PRO A 109 11.89 9.78 11.40
CA PRO A 109 12.10 8.43 10.89
C PRO A 109 13.14 7.70 11.73
N PRO A 110 13.10 6.39 11.68
CA PRO A 110 14.10 5.62 12.40
C PRO A 110 15.46 5.82 11.75
N ARG A 111 16.49 5.55 12.52
CA ARG A 111 17.82 5.78 12.05
C ARG A 111 18.15 5.03 10.77
N TRP A 112 17.70 3.78 10.68
CA TRP A 112 18.01 2.99 9.49
C TRP A 112 17.42 3.63 8.23
N PHE A 113 16.32 4.33 8.36
CA PHE A 113 15.71 4.96 7.21
C PHE A 113 16.54 6.17 6.79
N LYS A 114 17.03 6.92 7.76
CA LYS A 114 17.79 8.09 7.44
C LYS A 114 19.16 7.74 6.88
N GLU A 115 19.71 6.64 7.27
CA GLU A 115 21.06 6.30 6.86
C GLU A 115 21.14 5.30 5.73
N ARG A 116 20.09 5.06 5.00
CA ARG A 116 20.13 4.11 3.91
C ARG A 116 20.86 4.71 2.73
N PRO A 117 21.99 4.28 2.41
CA PRO A 117 22.77 4.87 1.36
C PRO A 117 22.18 4.71 -0.01
N GLU A 118 21.81 3.53 -0.38
CA GLU A 118 21.30 3.39 -1.68
C GLU A 118 19.91 3.86 -1.81
N LEU A 119 19.17 3.99 -0.77
CA LEU A 119 17.84 4.45 -0.91
C LEU A 119 17.77 5.95 -0.96
N ASP A 120 18.82 6.62 -0.59
CA ASP A 120 18.79 8.03 -0.64
C ASP A 120 18.96 8.50 -2.02
N ARG A 121 19.46 7.73 -2.93
CA ARG A 121 19.68 8.19 -4.21
C ARG A 121 18.47 8.15 -4.99
N PRO A 122 18.18 9.08 -5.74
CA PRO A 122 17.02 9.10 -6.58
C PRO A 122 17.19 8.06 -7.61
N SER A 123 16.20 7.34 -7.84
CA SER A 123 16.28 6.35 -8.81
C SER A 123 16.19 6.99 -10.14
N PRO A 124 17.01 6.70 -10.98
CA PRO A 124 17.02 7.28 -12.27
C PRO A 124 15.78 6.97 -13.00
N ARG A 125 15.32 5.93 -12.86
CA ARG A 125 14.18 5.67 -13.51
C ARG A 125 13.24 5.56 -12.56
N GLY A 126 13.33 6.27 -11.65
CA GLY A 126 12.48 6.07 -10.65
C GLY A 126 11.23 5.74 -11.11
N SER A 127 11.04 6.16 -12.09
CA SER A 127 9.90 5.86 -12.59
C SER A 127 9.75 4.54 -12.88
N GLY A 128 10.46 4.15 -13.52
CA GLY A 128 10.27 2.90 -14.02
C GLY A 128 9.86 2.05 -13.02
N ASP A 129 10.33 2.30 -12.07
CA ASP A 129 10.04 1.42 -11.19
C ASP A 129 8.71 1.24 -10.98
N GLU A 130 8.06 2.11 -11.04
CA GLU A 130 6.81 1.87 -10.77
C GLU A 130 6.32 0.89 -11.50
N ALA A 131 6.75 0.79 -12.43
CA ALA A 131 6.25 -0.13 -13.28
C ALA A 131 6.22 -1.36 -12.58
N ASP A 132 7.04 -1.51 -11.93
CA ASP A 132 7.10 -2.72 -11.47
C ASP A 132 6.24 -3.11 -10.50
N CYS A 133 5.70 -2.48 -10.04
CA CYS A 133 4.95 -2.94 -9.08
C CYS A 133 4.11 -3.89 -9.39
N PRO A 134 4.15 -4.58 -9.91
CA PRO A 134 3.39 -5.55 -10.29
C PRO A 134 3.00 -6.35 -9.26
N LEU A 135 3.24 -6.72 -8.91
CA LEU A 135 2.88 -7.58 -8.05
C LEU A 135 1.96 -8.17 -8.34
#